data_f8bb08c6e8a49b5a1f07d37b9809fc3d
#
_entry.id   f8bb08c6e8a49b5a1f07d37b9809fc3d
#
_cell.length_a   1.000
_cell.length_b   1.000
_cell.length_c   1.000
_cell.angle_alpha   90.00
_cell.angle_beta   90.00
_cell.angle_gamma   90.00
#
_symmetry.space_group_name_H-M   'P 1'
#
loop_
_entity.id
_entity.type
_entity.pdbx_description
1 polymer ?
#
loop_
_entity_poly.entity_id
_entity_poly.type
_entity_poly.pdbx_seq_one_letter_code
_entity_poly.pdbx_strand_id
1 'polypeptide(L)'
;MPSSLAIPTIDLERDDEEILPTLERALCDIGFVRVRGHGIPGKLVSDLRHHLVDYFDRPLADKMAERITPDNYRGYIPLGFFSPNTEGVTPDQYEGYKLHAEVAADDPLCTACDLYGPNRWPAEPAGLRESTEAFWQACEATGQRLLSLIAQIMKVNVADFLAYFEQPLTNMTLLHYPRSNPNDGFGIH
;
A
#
# COMPACT_ATOMS: atom_id res chain seq x y z
N MET A 1 -26.67 12.57 22.23
CA MET A 1 -26.21 12.49 20.84
C MET A 1 -24.79 12.00 20.89
N PRO A 2 -24.42 10.83 20.34
CA PRO A 2 -23.00 10.51 20.20
C PRO A 2 -22.39 11.57 19.28
N SER A 3 -21.37 12.28 19.78
CA SER A 3 -20.60 13.20 18.96
C SER A 3 -20.04 12.40 17.79
N SER A 4 -20.27 12.87 16.58
CA SER A 4 -19.64 12.31 15.37
C SER A 4 -18.14 12.22 15.65
N LEU A 5 -17.61 11.00 15.75
CA LEU A 5 -16.18 10.74 15.90
C LEU A 5 -15.50 11.13 14.58
N ALA A 6 -15.15 12.41 14.46
CA ALA A 6 -14.39 12.87 13.31
C ALA A 6 -12.98 12.25 13.35
N ILE A 7 -12.54 11.66 12.24
CA ILE A 7 -11.18 11.12 12.12
C ILE A 7 -10.18 12.29 12.30
N PRO A 8 -9.29 12.22 13.29
CA PRO A 8 -8.30 13.27 13.55
C PRO A 8 -7.35 13.45 12.36
N THR A 9 -6.79 14.64 12.25
CA THR A 9 -5.76 14.94 11.25
C THR A 9 -4.51 15.41 11.97
N ILE A 10 -3.37 14.83 11.64
CA ILE A 10 -2.05 15.29 12.06
C ILE A 10 -1.31 15.90 10.87
N ASP A 11 -0.38 16.78 11.17
CA ASP A 11 0.47 17.47 10.20
C ASP A 11 1.93 17.14 10.52
N LEU A 12 2.59 16.36 9.67
CA LEU A 12 3.95 15.89 9.89
C LEU A 12 5.02 16.99 9.76
N GLU A 13 4.65 18.19 9.28
CA GLU A 13 5.53 19.38 9.28
C GLU A 13 5.57 20.08 10.65
N ARG A 14 4.68 19.69 11.59
CA ARG A 14 4.67 20.24 12.94
C ARG A 14 5.68 19.55 13.84
N ASP A 15 5.97 20.21 14.97
CA ASP A 15 6.81 19.63 16.02
C ASP A 15 6.13 18.41 16.67
N ASP A 16 6.95 17.45 17.10
CA ASP A 16 6.46 16.20 17.70
C ASP A 16 5.52 16.46 18.88
N GLU A 17 5.86 17.43 19.72
CA GLU A 17 5.07 17.81 20.90
C GLU A 17 3.62 18.21 20.54
N GLU A 18 3.41 18.81 19.37
CA GLU A 18 2.08 19.17 18.87
C GLU A 18 1.33 17.95 18.28
N ILE A 19 2.07 17.02 17.68
CA ILE A 19 1.50 15.85 16.98
C ILE A 19 1.09 14.76 17.98
N LEU A 20 1.96 14.45 18.94
CA LEU A 20 1.86 13.27 19.81
C LEU A 20 0.50 13.12 20.51
N PRO A 21 -0.09 14.16 21.14
CA PRO A 21 -1.38 13.99 21.82
C PRO A 21 -2.53 13.64 20.88
N THR A 22 -2.51 14.19 19.66
CA THR A 22 -3.55 13.91 18.66
C THR A 22 -3.38 12.53 18.07
N LEU A 23 -2.13 12.12 17.79
CA LEU A 23 -1.81 10.79 17.26
C LEU A 23 -2.14 9.70 18.29
N GLU A 24 -1.75 9.87 19.56
CA GLU A 24 -2.07 8.91 20.62
C GLU A 24 -3.57 8.68 20.73
N ARG A 25 -4.38 9.76 20.81
CA ARG A 25 -5.84 9.65 20.83
C ARG A 25 -6.37 8.97 19.55
N ALA A 26 -5.82 9.29 18.38
CA ALA A 26 -6.26 8.69 17.13
C ALA A 26 -6.04 7.17 17.12
N LEU A 27 -4.90 6.72 17.61
CA LEU A 27 -4.54 5.31 17.64
C LEU A 27 -5.26 4.52 18.73
N CYS A 28 -5.41 5.10 19.94
CA CYS A 28 -5.99 4.41 21.09
C CYS A 28 -7.52 4.40 21.09
N ASP A 29 -8.16 5.51 20.67
CA ASP A 29 -9.60 5.69 20.82
C ASP A 29 -10.38 5.45 19.52
N ILE A 30 -9.76 5.70 18.35
CA ILE A 30 -10.45 5.74 17.05
C ILE A 30 -9.97 4.65 16.10
N GLY A 31 -8.68 4.35 16.09
CA GLY A 31 -8.05 3.40 15.16
C GLY A 31 -7.71 3.99 13.78
N PHE A 32 -7.98 5.29 13.53
CA PHE A 32 -7.74 5.96 12.26
C PHE A 32 -7.17 7.36 12.47
N VAL A 33 -6.27 7.75 11.57
CA VAL A 33 -5.71 9.12 11.51
C VAL A 33 -5.56 9.55 10.06
N ARG A 34 -5.84 10.81 9.78
CA ARG A 34 -5.47 11.44 8.50
C ARG A 34 -4.14 12.15 8.68
N VAL A 35 -3.27 11.99 7.69
CA VAL A 35 -1.94 12.59 7.67
C VAL A 35 -1.87 13.63 6.57
N ARG A 36 -1.32 14.80 6.89
CA ARG A 36 -0.91 15.83 5.94
C ARG A 36 0.53 16.25 6.22
N GLY A 37 1.12 17.05 5.34
CA GLY A 37 2.53 17.41 5.48
C GLY A 37 3.48 16.21 5.35
N HIS A 38 3.04 15.15 4.67
CA HIS A 38 3.78 13.89 4.51
C HIS A 38 4.93 13.97 3.50
N GLY A 39 5.12 15.10 2.82
CA GLY A 39 6.23 15.30 1.91
C GLY A 39 6.16 14.55 0.57
N ILE A 40 5.13 13.74 0.32
CA ILE A 40 4.96 13.03 -0.96
C ILE A 40 4.53 14.04 -2.03
N PRO A 41 5.35 14.26 -3.09
CA PRO A 41 5.02 15.25 -4.11
C PRO A 41 3.74 14.89 -4.88
N GLY A 42 2.83 15.84 -5.06
CA GLY A 42 1.60 15.62 -5.83
C GLY A 42 1.86 15.19 -7.27
N LYS A 43 2.96 15.65 -7.89
CA LYS A 43 3.40 15.20 -9.21
C LYS A 43 3.69 13.71 -9.24
N LEU A 44 4.37 13.18 -8.23
CA LEU A 44 4.67 11.75 -8.15
C LEU A 44 3.39 10.90 -8.10
N VAL A 45 2.40 11.34 -7.33
CA VAL A 45 1.09 10.67 -7.27
C VAL A 45 0.38 10.72 -8.64
N SER A 46 0.41 11.87 -9.32
CA SER A 46 -0.23 12.01 -10.64
C SER A 46 0.47 11.20 -11.72
N ASP A 47 1.80 11.13 -11.72
CA ASP A 47 2.57 10.35 -12.68
C ASP A 47 2.30 8.85 -12.51
N LEU A 48 2.37 8.35 -11.27
CA LEU A 48 2.03 6.95 -10.97
C LEU A 48 0.61 6.63 -11.41
N ARG A 49 -0.35 7.49 -11.08
CA ARG A 49 -1.75 7.29 -11.48
C ARG A 49 -1.92 7.22 -13.00
N HIS A 50 -1.18 8.03 -13.75
CA HIS A 50 -1.20 8.00 -15.21
C HIS A 50 -0.69 6.65 -15.74
N HIS A 51 0.48 6.20 -15.29
CA HIS A 51 1.01 4.89 -15.66
C HIS A 51 0.10 3.72 -15.26
N LEU A 52 -0.63 3.84 -14.15
CA LEU A 52 -1.59 2.80 -13.74
C LEU A 52 -2.81 2.75 -14.67
N VAL A 53 -3.32 3.89 -15.12
CA VAL A 53 -4.38 3.92 -16.14
C VAL A 53 -3.90 3.22 -17.41
N ASP A 54 -2.73 3.59 -17.91
CA ASP A 54 -2.15 2.98 -19.11
C ASP A 54 -1.93 1.46 -18.94
N TYR A 55 -1.48 1.02 -17.76
CA TYR A 55 -1.28 -0.39 -17.45
C TYR A 55 -2.60 -1.17 -17.48
N PHE A 56 -3.63 -0.68 -16.76
CA PHE A 56 -4.90 -1.40 -16.64
C PHE A 56 -5.73 -1.37 -17.93
N ASP A 57 -5.51 -0.40 -18.80
CA ASP A 57 -6.13 -0.32 -20.14
C ASP A 57 -5.49 -1.30 -21.16
N ARG A 58 -4.38 -1.98 -20.81
CA ARG A 58 -3.76 -3.00 -21.66
C ARG A 58 -4.69 -4.18 -21.95
N PRO A 59 -4.51 -4.88 -23.08
CA PRO A 59 -5.25 -6.10 -23.36
C PRO A 59 -5.15 -7.11 -22.21
N LEU A 60 -6.27 -7.76 -21.88
CA LEU A 60 -6.32 -8.72 -20.79
C LEU A 60 -5.30 -9.85 -20.95
N ALA A 61 -5.06 -10.33 -22.19
CA ALA A 61 -4.10 -11.38 -22.47
C ALA A 61 -2.67 -11.01 -22.02
N ASP A 62 -2.26 -9.75 -22.22
CA ASP A 62 -0.95 -9.26 -21.83
C ASP A 62 -0.82 -9.18 -20.32
N LYS A 63 -1.84 -8.67 -19.63
CA LYS A 63 -1.89 -8.62 -18.16
C LYS A 63 -1.90 -10.04 -17.56
N MET A 64 -2.63 -10.97 -18.16
CA MET A 64 -2.69 -12.37 -17.71
C MET A 64 -1.35 -13.11 -17.82
N ALA A 65 -0.47 -12.73 -18.74
CA ALA A 65 0.89 -13.27 -18.81
C ALA A 65 1.75 -12.89 -17.59
N GLU A 66 1.37 -11.83 -16.90
CA GLU A 66 2.02 -11.32 -15.69
C GLU A 66 1.28 -11.72 -14.39
N ARG A 67 0.30 -12.63 -14.49
CA ARG A 67 -0.57 -13.01 -13.36
C ARG A 67 0.24 -13.58 -12.19
N ILE A 68 -0.20 -13.27 -10.97
CA ILE A 68 0.28 -13.91 -9.74
C ILE A 68 0.06 -15.42 -9.80
N THR A 69 0.98 -16.17 -9.17
CA THR A 69 0.91 -17.62 -9.04
C THR A 69 1.09 -18.03 -7.58
N PRO A 70 0.73 -19.26 -7.17
CA PRO A 70 0.98 -19.75 -5.82
C PRO A 70 2.46 -19.67 -5.41
N ASP A 71 3.37 -19.87 -6.37
CA ASP A 71 4.83 -19.85 -6.13
C ASP A 71 5.43 -18.44 -6.20
N ASN A 72 4.70 -17.48 -6.77
CA ASN A 72 5.11 -16.09 -6.85
C ASN A 72 3.90 -15.17 -6.71
N TYR A 73 3.69 -14.69 -5.51
CA TYR A 73 2.57 -13.82 -5.16
C TYR A 73 2.85 -12.36 -5.55
N ARG A 74 3.43 -12.14 -6.74
CA ARG A 74 3.77 -10.84 -7.36
C ARG A 74 3.24 -10.78 -8.77
N GLY A 75 2.72 -9.64 -9.18
CA GLY A 75 2.21 -9.41 -10.52
C GLY A 75 0.73 -9.09 -10.57
N TYR A 76 0.12 -9.32 -11.72
CA TYR A 76 -1.26 -9.00 -11.99
C TYR A 76 -2.26 -9.86 -11.21
N ILE A 77 -3.22 -9.22 -10.59
CA ILE A 77 -4.38 -9.83 -9.91
C ILE A 77 -5.59 -9.65 -10.82
N PRO A 78 -6.14 -10.73 -11.41
CA PRO A 78 -7.31 -10.63 -12.26
C PRO A 78 -8.57 -10.23 -11.49
N LEU A 79 -9.52 -9.61 -12.18
CA LEU A 79 -10.83 -9.31 -11.65
C LEU A 79 -11.49 -10.57 -11.06
N GLY A 80 -12.03 -10.47 -9.86
CA GLY A 80 -12.67 -11.59 -9.16
C GLY A 80 -11.71 -12.69 -8.68
N PHE A 81 -10.40 -12.43 -8.63
CA PHE A 81 -9.42 -13.40 -8.14
C PHE A 81 -9.61 -13.71 -6.66
N PHE A 82 -9.88 -12.70 -5.86
CA PHE A 82 -10.25 -12.88 -4.47
C PHE A 82 -11.76 -12.98 -4.34
N SER A 83 -12.20 -13.93 -3.56
CA SER A 83 -13.61 -14.10 -3.20
C SER A 83 -13.69 -14.17 -1.69
N PRO A 84 -14.66 -13.50 -1.07
CA PRO A 84 -14.93 -13.69 0.35
C PRO A 84 -15.21 -15.18 0.63
N ASN A 85 -14.73 -15.69 1.77
CA ASN A 85 -14.98 -17.09 2.19
C ASN A 85 -16.42 -17.33 2.64
N THR A 86 -17.38 -16.56 2.14
CA THR A 86 -18.79 -16.62 2.49
C THR A 86 -19.60 -17.03 1.26
N GLU A 87 -20.38 -18.10 1.37
CA GLU A 87 -21.25 -18.55 0.28
C GLU A 87 -22.24 -17.44 -0.14
N GLY A 88 -22.41 -17.29 -1.45
CA GLY A 88 -23.37 -16.35 -2.03
C GLY A 88 -22.88 -14.89 -2.10
N VAL A 89 -21.64 -14.61 -1.73
CA VAL A 89 -21.03 -13.27 -1.87
C VAL A 89 -20.34 -13.15 -3.23
N THR A 90 -20.60 -12.03 -3.90
CA THR A 90 -19.95 -11.70 -5.18
C THR A 90 -18.44 -11.54 -4.98
N PRO A 91 -17.59 -12.08 -5.88
CA PRO A 91 -16.15 -11.86 -5.84
C PRO A 91 -15.80 -10.36 -5.87
N ASP A 92 -14.64 -10.02 -5.32
CA ASP A 92 -14.14 -8.64 -5.34
C ASP A 92 -14.04 -8.10 -6.76
N GLN A 93 -14.57 -6.90 -6.96
CA GLN A 93 -14.69 -6.28 -8.27
C GLN A 93 -13.54 -5.29 -8.54
N TYR A 94 -12.33 -5.71 -8.23
CA TYR A 94 -11.12 -5.00 -8.61
C TYR A 94 -10.14 -5.92 -9.34
N GLU A 95 -9.31 -5.33 -10.14
CA GLU A 95 -8.07 -5.91 -10.61
C GLU A 95 -6.89 -5.16 -9.95
N GLY A 96 -5.73 -5.74 -9.91
CA GLY A 96 -4.61 -5.12 -9.23
C GLY A 96 -3.25 -5.57 -9.74
N TYR A 97 -2.21 -4.92 -9.21
CA TYR A 97 -0.83 -5.35 -9.37
C TYR A 97 -0.15 -5.44 -8.00
N LYS A 98 0.35 -6.62 -7.66
CA LYS A 98 0.92 -6.93 -6.35
C LYS A 98 2.43 -6.90 -6.40
N LEU A 99 3.01 -6.15 -5.46
CA LEU A 99 4.44 -6.03 -5.25
C LEU A 99 4.76 -6.27 -3.77
N HIS A 100 5.96 -6.74 -3.51
CA HIS A 100 6.50 -6.88 -2.15
C HIS A 100 7.86 -6.20 -2.05
N ALA A 101 8.40 -6.07 -0.84
CA ALA A 101 9.77 -5.63 -0.63
C ALA A 101 10.72 -6.40 -1.55
N GLU A 102 11.45 -5.67 -2.40
CA GLU A 102 12.29 -6.27 -3.43
C GLU A 102 13.68 -6.60 -2.85
N VAL A 103 14.08 -7.85 -3.00
CA VAL A 103 15.43 -8.31 -2.70
C VAL A 103 15.94 -9.14 -3.86
N ALA A 104 17.26 -9.27 -3.99
CA ALA A 104 17.86 -10.12 -5.03
C ALA A 104 17.45 -11.59 -4.84
N ALA A 105 17.38 -12.35 -5.93
CA ALA A 105 16.94 -13.75 -5.87
C ALA A 105 17.86 -14.66 -5.04
N ASP A 106 19.12 -14.26 -4.89
CA ASP A 106 20.16 -14.96 -4.09
C ASP A 106 20.27 -14.42 -2.65
N ASP A 107 19.40 -13.49 -2.26
CA ASP A 107 19.41 -12.95 -0.90
C ASP A 107 18.99 -14.04 0.11
N PRO A 108 19.71 -14.18 1.25
CA PRO A 108 19.36 -15.13 2.30
C PRO A 108 17.92 -14.99 2.83
N LEU A 109 17.34 -13.81 2.77
CA LEU A 109 15.94 -13.56 3.16
C LEU A 109 14.95 -14.41 2.34
N CYS A 110 15.25 -14.70 1.06
CA CYS A 110 14.42 -15.57 0.23
C CYS A 110 14.32 -16.99 0.75
N THR A 111 15.33 -17.46 1.50
CA THR A 111 15.29 -18.78 2.15
C THR A 111 14.52 -18.73 3.48
N ALA A 112 14.53 -17.57 4.14
CA ALA A 112 13.86 -17.39 5.43
C ALA A 112 12.35 -17.20 5.30
N CYS A 113 11.89 -16.59 4.21
CA CYS A 113 10.48 -16.31 3.98
C CYS A 113 10.20 -16.16 2.48
N ASP A 114 9.25 -16.94 1.96
CA ASP A 114 8.83 -16.95 0.55
C ASP A 114 8.25 -15.60 0.05
N LEU A 115 7.93 -14.70 0.97
CA LEU A 115 7.46 -13.35 0.63
C LEU A 115 8.59 -12.40 0.24
N TYR A 116 9.87 -12.73 0.46
CA TYR A 116 10.99 -12.00 -0.10
C TYR A 116 11.37 -12.53 -1.49
N GLY A 117 11.86 -11.67 -2.34
CA GLY A 117 12.32 -12.02 -3.70
C GLY A 117 12.22 -10.84 -4.65
N PRO A 118 12.67 -11.01 -5.89
CA PRO A 118 12.56 -9.99 -6.91
C PRO A 118 11.11 -9.80 -7.34
N ASN A 119 10.70 -8.55 -7.52
CA ASN A 119 9.40 -8.25 -8.11
C ASN A 119 9.37 -8.61 -9.59
N ARG A 120 8.19 -8.93 -10.09
CA ARG A 120 7.93 -8.98 -11.52
C ARG A 120 7.49 -7.59 -11.94
N TRP A 121 8.16 -7.02 -12.92
CA TRP A 121 7.78 -5.72 -13.44
C TRP A 121 7.27 -5.88 -14.87
N PRO A 122 6.14 -5.27 -15.23
CA PRO A 122 5.70 -5.26 -16.62
C PRO A 122 6.64 -4.42 -17.46
N ALA A 123 6.85 -4.84 -18.72
CA ALA A 123 7.66 -4.07 -19.66
C ALA A 123 6.96 -2.76 -20.09
N GLU A 124 5.64 -2.75 -20.05
CA GLU A 124 4.79 -1.61 -20.42
C GLU A 124 3.72 -1.33 -19.38
N PRO A 125 3.35 -0.06 -19.14
CA PRO A 125 3.92 1.13 -19.81
C PRO A 125 5.32 1.48 -19.28
N ALA A 126 6.14 2.06 -20.13
CA ALA A 126 7.42 2.61 -19.73
C ALA A 126 7.23 3.66 -18.61
N GLY A 127 8.10 3.62 -17.58
CA GLY A 127 8.02 4.53 -16.43
C GLY A 127 7.14 4.06 -15.26
N LEU A 128 6.38 2.97 -15.42
CA LEU A 128 5.56 2.45 -14.32
C LEU A 128 6.41 2.00 -13.14
N ARG A 129 7.50 1.27 -13.41
CA ARG A 129 8.44 0.83 -12.36
C ARG A 129 9.02 2.01 -11.60
N GLU A 130 9.61 2.95 -12.29
CA GLU A 130 10.28 4.11 -11.71
C GLU A 130 9.32 4.96 -10.87
N SER A 131 8.11 5.20 -11.38
CA SER A 131 7.10 5.98 -10.63
C SER A 131 6.59 5.23 -9.41
N THR A 132 6.44 3.90 -9.51
CA THR A 132 6.01 3.07 -8.38
C THR A 132 7.08 3.00 -7.30
N GLU A 133 8.34 2.75 -7.68
CA GLU A 133 9.47 2.70 -6.73
C GLU A 133 9.66 4.04 -6.01
N ALA A 134 9.59 5.15 -6.75
CA ALA A 134 9.71 6.48 -6.17
C ALA A 134 8.54 6.79 -5.19
N PHE A 135 7.31 6.41 -5.55
CA PHE A 135 6.15 6.56 -4.67
C PHE A 135 6.28 5.67 -3.42
N TRP A 136 6.75 4.44 -3.60
CA TRP A 136 6.96 3.51 -2.48
C TRP A 136 7.97 4.06 -1.48
N GLN A 137 9.13 4.53 -1.96
CA GLN A 137 10.15 5.15 -1.11
C GLN A 137 9.61 6.36 -0.33
N ALA A 138 8.79 7.20 -0.97
CA ALA A 138 8.16 8.33 -0.30
C ALA A 138 7.15 7.87 0.78
N CYS A 139 6.41 6.78 0.53
CA CYS A 139 5.53 6.17 1.54
C CYS A 139 6.32 5.55 2.69
N GLU A 140 7.44 4.88 2.41
CA GLU A 140 8.31 4.32 3.46
C GLU A 140 8.90 5.41 4.36
N ALA A 141 9.36 6.52 3.79
CA ALA A 141 9.83 7.67 4.57
C ALA A 141 8.74 8.23 5.50
N THR A 142 7.51 8.33 4.99
CA THR A 142 6.34 8.71 5.81
C THR A 142 6.06 7.67 6.90
N GLY A 143 6.14 6.39 6.57
CA GLY A 143 5.98 5.28 7.51
C GLY A 143 7.01 5.31 8.64
N GLN A 144 8.28 5.51 8.31
CA GLN A 144 9.37 5.64 9.30
C GLN A 144 9.14 6.84 10.24
N ARG A 145 8.65 7.96 9.71
CA ARG A 145 8.29 9.12 10.53
C ARG A 145 7.16 8.81 11.51
N LEU A 146 6.12 8.12 11.06
CA LEU A 146 5.01 7.68 11.92
C LEU A 146 5.46 6.66 12.97
N LEU A 147 6.31 5.70 12.61
CA LEU A 147 6.87 4.72 13.55
C LEU A 147 7.71 5.40 14.64
N SER A 148 8.49 6.44 14.29
CA SER A 148 9.22 7.23 15.26
C SER A 148 8.30 7.92 16.27
N LEU A 149 7.18 8.49 15.82
CA LEU A 149 6.18 9.09 16.71
C LEU A 149 5.47 8.04 17.59
N ILE A 150 5.19 6.87 17.04
CA ILE A 150 4.60 5.74 17.78
C ILE A 150 5.55 5.27 18.89
N ALA A 151 6.86 5.14 18.60
CA ALA A 151 7.86 4.78 19.61
C ALA A 151 7.90 5.79 20.77
N GLN A 152 7.76 7.09 20.48
CA GLN A 152 7.69 8.13 21.49
C GLN A 152 6.42 8.00 22.36
N ILE A 153 5.25 7.75 21.76
CA ILE A 153 3.99 7.49 22.49
C ILE A 153 4.16 6.27 23.41
N MET A 154 4.78 5.20 22.91
CA MET A 154 5.05 3.99 23.67
C MET A 154 6.14 4.16 24.73
N LYS A 155 6.86 5.29 24.74
CA LYS A 155 7.98 5.59 25.65
C LYS A 155 9.11 4.55 25.56
N VAL A 156 9.34 4.03 24.35
CA VAL A 156 10.48 3.13 24.06
C VAL A 156 11.58 3.90 23.33
N ASN A 157 12.80 3.35 23.32
CA ASN A 157 13.89 3.95 22.57
C ASN A 157 13.56 3.91 21.07
N VAL A 158 13.59 5.07 20.41
CA VAL A 158 13.21 5.20 19.00
C VAL A 158 14.14 4.41 18.09
N ALA A 159 15.45 4.46 18.33
CA ALA A 159 16.42 3.75 17.49
C ALA A 159 16.26 2.22 17.62
N ASP A 160 16.10 1.71 18.84
CA ASP A 160 15.87 0.29 19.09
C ASP A 160 14.55 -0.18 18.45
N PHE A 161 13.50 0.65 18.50
CA PHE A 161 12.22 0.33 17.88
C PHE A 161 12.32 0.31 16.36
N LEU A 162 12.98 1.30 15.75
CA LEU A 162 13.14 1.38 14.31
C LEU A 162 14.04 0.28 13.73
N ALA A 163 14.97 -0.28 14.52
CA ALA A 163 15.82 -1.39 14.10
C ALA A 163 15.02 -2.64 13.67
N TYR A 164 13.82 -2.85 14.22
CA TYR A 164 12.93 -3.94 13.79
C TYR A 164 12.38 -3.75 12.36
N PHE A 165 12.51 -2.55 11.78
CA PHE A 165 11.99 -2.20 10.46
C PHE A 165 13.10 -1.92 9.43
N GLU A 166 14.36 -2.29 9.73
CA GLU A 166 15.49 -2.14 8.78
C GLU A 166 15.36 -3.05 7.57
N GLN A 167 14.74 -4.21 7.74
CA GLN A 167 14.43 -5.15 6.66
C GLN A 167 12.91 -5.38 6.60
N PRO A 168 12.14 -4.38 6.15
CA PRO A 168 10.70 -4.45 6.22
C PRO A 168 10.15 -5.43 5.18
N LEU A 169 9.19 -6.27 5.60
CA LEU A 169 8.37 -7.05 4.70
C LEU A 169 7.16 -6.21 4.24
N THR A 170 7.43 -5.08 3.62
CA THR A 170 6.37 -4.22 3.08
C THR A 170 5.79 -4.82 1.81
N ASN A 171 4.54 -4.50 1.54
CA ASN A 171 3.91 -4.83 0.27
C ASN A 171 3.07 -3.65 -0.24
N MET A 172 2.90 -3.61 -1.55
CA MET A 172 2.06 -2.63 -2.21
C MET A 172 1.10 -3.36 -3.15
N THR A 173 -0.16 -3.00 -3.12
CA THR A 173 -1.14 -3.44 -4.11
C THR A 173 -1.70 -2.20 -4.80
N LEU A 174 -1.46 -2.10 -6.08
CA LEU A 174 -1.98 -1.06 -6.95
C LEU A 174 -3.34 -1.55 -7.44
N LEU A 175 -4.42 -0.90 -7.04
CA LEU A 175 -5.78 -1.37 -7.29
C LEU A 175 -6.47 -0.52 -8.36
N HIS A 176 -7.21 -1.20 -9.24
CA HIS A 176 -8.10 -0.59 -10.21
C HIS A 176 -9.51 -1.17 -10.05
N TYR A 177 -10.47 -0.29 -9.81
CA TYR A 177 -11.89 -0.63 -9.78
C TYR A 177 -12.50 -0.21 -11.13
N PRO A 178 -12.72 -1.16 -12.07
CA PRO A 178 -13.34 -0.83 -13.35
C PRO A 178 -14.78 -0.37 -13.14
N ARG A 179 -15.28 0.45 -14.07
CA ARG A 179 -16.68 0.87 -14.04
C ARG A 179 -17.57 -0.36 -14.14
N SER A 180 -18.36 -0.61 -13.11
CA SER A 180 -19.43 -1.61 -13.11
C SER A 180 -20.70 -1.02 -13.72
N ASN A 181 -21.54 -1.87 -14.30
CA ASN A 181 -22.88 -1.45 -14.66
C ASN A 181 -23.68 -1.10 -13.39
N PRO A 182 -24.49 -0.05 -13.40
CA PRO A 182 -25.33 0.33 -12.25
C PRO A 182 -26.23 -0.80 -11.74
N ASN A 183 -26.48 -1.81 -12.56
CA ASN A 183 -27.34 -2.96 -12.24
C ASN A 183 -26.58 -4.15 -11.65
N ASP A 184 -25.27 -4.09 -11.55
CA ASP A 184 -24.46 -5.23 -11.10
C ASP A 184 -24.42 -5.40 -9.56
N GLY A 185 -25.08 -4.51 -8.84
CA GLY A 185 -25.27 -4.64 -7.37
C GLY A 185 -24.01 -4.47 -6.52
N PHE A 186 -22.96 -3.84 -7.08
CA PHE A 186 -21.69 -3.70 -6.38
C PHE A 186 -21.72 -2.56 -5.36
N GLY A 187 -21.49 -2.90 -4.09
CA GLY A 187 -21.15 -1.94 -3.07
C GLY A 187 -19.69 -1.51 -3.18
N ILE A 188 -19.40 -0.26 -2.83
CA ILE A 188 -18.04 0.17 -2.51
C ILE A 188 -17.73 -0.43 -1.13
N HIS A 189 -16.71 -1.24 -1.05
CA HIS A 189 -16.20 -1.78 0.22
C HIS A 189 -15.17 -0.85 0.82
#